data_52d921b8ab28e693e7c40d03fe2be961
#
_entry.id   52d921b8ab28e693e7c40d03fe2be961
#
_cell.length_a   1.000
_cell.length_b   1.000
_cell.length_c   1.000
_cell.angle_alpha   90.00
_cell.angle_beta   90.00
_cell.angle_gamma   90.00
#
_symmetry.space_group_name_H-M   'P 1'
#
loop_
_entity.id
_entity.type
_entity.pdbx_description
1 polymer ?
#
loop_
_entity_poly.entity_id
_entity_poly.type
_entity_poly.pdbx_seq_one_letter_code
_entity_poly.pdbx_strand_id
1 'polypeptide(L)'
;MTPSHEKQQNSKQNDSSQNKQQSSGSNSIYDFSKPEKDRIHSLQDLIEKLKKSSDFVNYHTSDDETMPYWISYYRPSLDGEKLQKYLMPTLLERPNASLEELKEHIPMSGITITNDLQKIEDMVLKGHAIIQLKQQDQKCMLANIAIDNYRAPTPPLNESTVIGPQEGFVEDIDTNINLVRKRLPVLDLQTKEMIIGEFSKTKVVMMYLDNLAEKDNVDFLEESLRALEYDQINDSAYIQELMGEKSIFPLYINTERTDRVTKALIDGKIAIFVDGSPSVLLTPVSYFDFFISPEDYNVSWMYATFSRILRLIAVLFSICATPLYVAVLNYHYELIPSDLLETLILSRAQVPFPPLIEALFLELAIDLLREAGARLPMKVGQTLGIVGGIVIGQASVQAGLTSNILLIIVALSALASFITPIYKMGNAVRLLRFPFLMFAEIGGLFGISLGFIFLFTHLFRLTSLRKPYALFYPTRQQSVKDSWIRFPLTMIDTRDVQARPQHVKKAAKGISTKHRSDFDD
;
A
#
# COMPACT_ATOMS: atom_id res chain seq x y z
N MET A 1 -36.38 -25.03 68.34
CA MET A 1 -37.72 -24.38 68.44
C MET A 1 -38.08 -23.90 67.05
N THR A 2 -38.91 -24.64 66.36
CA THR A 2 -39.75 -24.32 65.23
C THR A 2 -40.84 -23.30 65.61
N PRO A 3 -41.67 -22.70 64.77
CA PRO A 3 -42.17 -23.14 63.45
C PRO A 3 -42.33 -22.01 62.43
N SER A 4 -42.33 -22.29 61.08
CA SER A 4 -43.43 -22.62 60.14
C SER A 4 -44.53 -21.55 59.88
N HIS A 5 -44.77 -21.25 58.58
CA HIS A 5 -46.03 -21.23 57.85
C HIS A 5 -45.78 -20.60 56.46
N GLU A 6 -45.79 -21.34 55.34
CA GLU A 6 -46.92 -21.80 54.50
C GLU A 6 -48.03 -20.76 54.21
N LYS A 7 -48.22 -20.48 52.90
CA LYS A 7 -49.43 -20.67 52.08
C LYS A 7 -49.27 -19.85 50.79
N GLN A 8 -49.18 -20.48 49.65
CA GLN A 8 -50.22 -21.04 48.76
C GLN A 8 -50.93 -20.04 47.85
N GLN A 9 -50.81 -20.39 46.57
CA GLN A 9 -51.83 -20.38 45.48
C GLN A 9 -52.18 -19.03 44.83
N ASN A 10 -52.30 -18.88 43.54
CA ASN A 10 -52.82 -19.73 42.46
C ASN A 10 -52.53 -19.07 41.08
N SER A 11 -52.15 -19.89 40.14
CA SER A 11 -52.61 -20.07 38.78
C SER A 11 -53.19 -18.88 37.97
N LYS A 12 -52.65 -18.67 36.77
CA LYS A 12 -53.35 -18.93 35.51
C LYS A 12 -52.38 -18.94 34.32
N GLN A 13 -52.46 -20.02 33.60
CA GLN A 13 -52.04 -20.25 32.25
C GLN A 13 -52.49 -19.18 31.30
N ASN A 14 -51.66 -18.76 30.36
CA ASN A 14 -52.05 -18.82 28.96
C ASN A 14 -50.83 -18.85 28.04
N ASP A 15 -50.86 -19.86 27.18
CA ASP A 15 -50.10 -20.06 25.99
C ASP A 15 -50.06 -18.84 25.07
N SER A 16 -48.85 -18.54 24.57
CA SER A 16 -48.67 -18.19 23.17
C SER A 16 -47.19 -18.36 22.80
N SER A 17 -46.88 -19.55 22.32
CA SER A 17 -45.75 -19.84 21.48
C SER A 17 -45.71 -18.89 20.29
N GLN A 18 -44.77 -17.97 20.27
CA GLN A 18 -44.36 -17.31 19.04
C GLN A 18 -42.87 -17.49 18.85
N ASN A 19 -42.61 -18.43 17.97
CA ASN A 19 -41.39 -18.67 17.22
C ASN A 19 -40.77 -17.32 16.75
N LYS A 20 -39.75 -16.83 17.41
CA LYS A 20 -38.85 -15.85 16.85
C LYS A 20 -37.69 -16.61 16.21
N GLN A 21 -37.85 -16.97 14.95
CA GLN A 21 -36.76 -17.21 14.05
C GLN A 21 -35.82 -15.98 14.13
N GLN A 22 -34.66 -16.20 14.72
CA GLN A 22 -33.53 -15.29 14.56
C GLN A 22 -33.11 -15.34 13.09
N SER A 23 -33.61 -14.41 12.28
CA SER A 23 -32.96 -14.03 11.05
C SER A 23 -31.63 -13.38 11.44
N SER A 24 -30.54 -14.06 11.18
CA SER A 24 -29.20 -13.48 11.15
C SER A 24 -29.14 -12.45 10.03
N GLY A 25 -29.61 -11.26 10.30
CA GLY A 25 -29.36 -10.08 9.47
C GLY A 25 -27.89 -9.75 9.58
N SER A 26 -27.14 -10.00 8.53
CA SER A 26 -25.87 -9.37 8.30
C SER A 26 -26.12 -7.85 8.20
N ASN A 27 -26.02 -7.16 9.33
CA ASN A 27 -25.97 -5.71 9.33
C ASN A 27 -24.75 -5.30 8.50
N SER A 28 -24.98 -4.81 7.29
CA SER A 28 -23.97 -4.13 6.50
C SER A 28 -23.44 -2.96 7.33
N ILE A 29 -22.17 -3.03 7.71
CA ILE A 29 -21.45 -2.04 8.51
C ILE A 29 -21.31 -0.69 7.77
N TYR A 30 -21.86 -0.56 6.58
CA TYR A 30 -21.79 0.60 5.70
C TYR A 30 -23.12 1.37 5.60
N ASP A 31 -23.76 1.65 6.74
CA ASP A 31 -24.77 2.69 6.78
C ASP A 31 -24.12 4.06 7.10
N PHE A 32 -23.25 4.51 6.20
CA PHE A 32 -23.07 5.94 6.02
C PHE A 32 -24.33 6.41 5.31
N SER A 33 -25.09 7.29 5.94
CA SER A 33 -26.24 7.96 5.34
C SER A 33 -25.84 8.46 3.93
N LYS A 34 -26.04 7.59 2.92
CA LYS A 34 -25.86 7.94 1.52
C LYS A 34 -26.83 9.08 1.26
N PRO A 35 -26.41 10.19 0.69
CA PRO A 35 -27.34 11.20 0.26
C PRO A 35 -28.38 10.53 -0.62
N GLU A 36 -29.63 10.95 -0.52
CA GLU A 36 -30.79 10.31 -1.15
C GLU A 36 -30.62 10.07 -2.68
N LYS A 37 -29.71 10.83 -3.32
CA LYS A 37 -29.32 10.70 -4.73
C LYS A 37 -28.53 9.43 -5.10
N ASP A 38 -27.94 8.73 -4.14
CA ASP A 38 -27.06 7.56 -4.42
C ASP A 38 -27.71 6.21 -4.07
N ARG A 39 -29.02 6.20 -3.79
CA ARG A 39 -29.75 4.96 -3.55
C ARG A 39 -30.03 4.26 -4.88
N ILE A 40 -29.52 3.03 -5.01
CA ILE A 40 -29.77 2.13 -6.13
C ILE A 40 -31.19 1.58 -5.94
N HIS A 41 -32.11 1.92 -6.86
CA HIS A 41 -33.51 1.51 -6.79
C HIS A 41 -33.85 0.39 -7.79
N SER A 42 -33.01 0.21 -8.83
CA SER A 42 -33.24 -0.77 -9.89
C SER A 42 -31.94 -1.48 -10.26
N LEU A 43 -32.09 -2.65 -10.89
CA LEU A 43 -30.95 -3.38 -11.45
C LEU A 43 -30.25 -2.56 -12.55
N GLN A 44 -30.98 -1.75 -13.28
CA GLN A 44 -30.43 -0.86 -14.29
C GLN A 44 -29.53 0.22 -13.67
N ASP A 45 -29.97 0.86 -12.57
CA ASP A 45 -29.16 1.84 -11.83
C ASP A 45 -27.85 1.21 -11.33
N LEU A 46 -27.93 -0.05 -10.84
CA LEU A 46 -26.76 -0.81 -10.43
C LEU A 46 -25.79 -1.02 -11.58
N ILE A 47 -26.27 -1.48 -12.73
CA ILE A 47 -25.44 -1.72 -13.93
C ILE A 47 -24.84 -0.41 -14.46
N GLU A 48 -25.58 0.69 -14.46
CA GLU A 48 -25.06 2.00 -14.87
C GLU A 48 -23.95 2.49 -13.93
N LYS A 49 -24.09 2.25 -12.62
CA LYS A 49 -23.03 2.55 -11.66
C LYS A 49 -21.80 1.68 -11.89
N LEU A 50 -21.97 0.39 -12.18
CA LEU A 50 -20.89 -0.54 -12.47
C LEU A 50 -20.16 -0.19 -13.78
N LYS A 51 -20.88 0.29 -14.81
CA LYS A 51 -20.31 0.72 -16.11
C LYS A 51 -19.35 1.90 -16.03
N LYS A 52 -19.35 2.65 -14.92
CA LYS A 52 -18.35 3.72 -14.72
C LYS A 52 -16.93 3.18 -14.60
N SER A 53 -16.78 1.92 -14.21
CA SER A 53 -15.49 1.23 -14.13
C SER A 53 -15.13 0.61 -15.49
N SER A 54 -13.94 0.90 -16.00
CA SER A 54 -13.50 0.47 -17.33
C SER A 54 -13.32 -1.04 -17.47
N ASP A 55 -13.19 -1.76 -16.35
CA ASP A 55 -13.06 -3.22 -16.32
C ASP A 55 -14.40 -3.94 -16.20
N PHE A 56 -15.53 -3.20 -16.09
CA PHE A 56 -16.86 -3.79 -16.13
C PHE A 56 -17.38 -3.89 -17.56
N VAL A 57 -17.73 -5.10 -17.96
CA VAL A 57 -18.23 -5.39 -19.30
C VAL A 57 -19.74 -5.63 -19.22
N ASN A 58 -20.49 -4.96 -20.10
CA ASN A 58 -21.91 -5.18 -20.30
C ASN A 58 -22.17 -5.18 -21.80
N TYR A 59 -22.55 -6.32 -22.33
CA TYR A 59 -22.81 -6.45 -23.76
C TYR A 59 -24.03 -7.33 -24.05
N HIS A 60 -24.59 -7.14 -25.22
CA HIS A 60 -25.60 -8.01 -25.80
C HIS A 60 -24.89 -9.09 -26.60
N THR A 61 -25.35 -10.33 -26.52
CA THR A 61 -24.65 -11.50 -27.10
C THR A 61 -24.69 -11.56 -28.63
N SER A 62 -25.50 -10.73 -29.27
CA SER A 62 -25.61 -10.70 -30.76
C SER A 62 -26.01 -9.33 -31.25
N ASP A 63 -25.43 -8.89 -32.37
CA ASP A 63 -25.96 -7.80 -33.21
C ASP A 63 -27.20 -8.24 -34.00
N ASP A 64 -27.44 -9.55 -34.11
CA ASP A 64 -28.62 -10.16 -34.67
C ASP A 64 -29.67 -10.47 -33.61
N GLU A 65 -30.95 -10.28 -33.91
CA GLU A 65 -32.12 -10.54 -33.06
C GLU A 65 -32.23 -12.00 -32.55
N THR A 66 -31.25 -12.85 -32.88
CA THR A 66 -31.22 -14.28 -32.55
C THR A 66 -30.79 -14.59 -31.12
N MET A 67 -30.23 -13.63 -30.38
CA MET A 67 -29.78 -13.82 -29.00
C MET A 67 -30.20 -12.67 -28.10
N PRO A 68 -31.25 -12.83 -27.29
CA PRO A 68 -31.82 -11.75 -26.48
C PRO A 68 -31.14 -11.56 -25.12
N TYR A 69 -29.95 -12.11 -24.90
CA TYR A 69 -29.34 -12.08 -23.55
C TYR A 69 -28.38 -10.93 -23.38
N TRP A 70 -28.52 -10.21 -22.25
CA TRP A 70 -27.54 -9.25 -21.74
C TRP A 70 -26.64 -9.92 -20.72
N ILE A 71 -25.31 -9.82 -20.90
CA ILE A 71 -24.32 -10.38 -20.00
C ILE A 71 -23.47 -9.25 -19.43
N SER A 72 -23.32 -9.24 -18.09
CA SER A 72 -22.54 -8.23 -17.40
C SER A 72 -21.64 -8.87 -16.35
N TYR A 73 -20.36 -8.48 -16.32
CA TYR A 73 -19.36 -9.03 -15.41
C TYR A 73 -18.12 -8.12 -15.29
N TYR A 74 -17.31 -8.34 -14.27
CA TYR A 74 -15.98 -7.76 -14.17
C TYR A 74 -14.95 -8.63 -14.91
N ARG A 75 -14.28 -8.07 -15.96
CA ARG A 75 -13.31 -8.79 -16.79
C ARG A 75 -12.16 -9.41 -15.98
N PRO A 76 -11.49 -8.72 -15.03
CA PRO A 76 -10.39 -9.29 -14.29
C PRO A 76 -10.79 -10.41 -13.31
N SER A 77 -12.07 -10.51 -12.97
CA SER A 77 -12.59 -11.52 -12.04
C SER A 77 -13.15 -12.76 -12.72
N LEU A 78 -13.12 -12.78 -14.05
CA LEU A 78 -13.78 -13.77 -14.90
C LEU A 78 -12.83 -14.91 -15.28
N ASP A 79 -13.30 -16.15 -15.12
CA ASP A 79 -12.71 -17.33 -15.75
C ASP A 79 -13.24 -17.49 -17.18
N GLY A 80 -12.39 -17.13 -18.16
CA GLY A 80 -12.73 -17.21 -19.59
C GLY A 80 -13.08 -18.63 -20.06
N GLU A 81 -12.48 -19.66 -19.45
CA GLU A 81 -12.81 -21.06 -19.76
C GLU A 81 -14.22 -21.42 -19.30
N LYS A 82 -14.60 -21.03 -18.10
CA LYS A 82 -15.96 -21.26 -17.58
C LYS A 82 -17.00 -20.54 -18.45
N LEU A 83 -16.72 -19.29 -18.84
CA LEU A 83 -17.59 -18.51 -19.70
C LEU A 83 -17.78 -19.21 -21.07
N GLN A 84 -16.68 -19.55 -21.74
CA GLN A 84 -16.71 -20.09 -23.12
C GLN A 84 -17.16 -21.55 -23.21
N LYS A 85 -16.81 -22.40 -22.23
CA LYS A 85 -17.15 -23.84 -22.28
C LYS A 85 -18.55 -24.16 -21.77
N TYR A 86 -19.02 -23.41 -20.77
CA TYR A 86 -20.25 -23.80 -20.08
C TYR A 86 -21.39 -22.79 -20.25
N LEU A 87 -21.10 -21.50 -20.23
CA LEU A 87 -22.14 -20.48 -20.28
C LEU A 87 -22.55 -20.14 -21.70
N MET A 88 -21.60 -19.76 -22.54
CA MET A 88 -21.87 -19.29 -23.90
C MET A 88 -22.53 -20.36 -24.80
N PRO A 89 -22.10 -21.63 -24.83
CA PRO A 89 -22.76 -22.64 -25.67
C PRO A 89 -24.24 -22.83 -25.32
N THR A 90 -24.56 -22.91 -24.02
CA THR A 90 -25.95 -23.09 -23.57
C THR A 90 -26.85 -21.91 -23.94
N LEU A 91 -26.31 -20.67 -23.84
CA LEU A 91 -27.03 -19.47 -24.27
C LEU A 91 -27.25 -19.42 -25.78
N LEU A 92 -26.24 -19.87 -26.56
CA LEU A 92 -26.30 -19.94 -28.03
C LEU A 92 -27.29 -20.98 -28.53
N GLU A 93 -27.35 -22.14 -27.90
CA GLU A 93 -28.24 -23.23 -28.29
C GLU A 93 -29.71 -22.96 -27.99
N ARG A 94 -30.00 -22.02 -27.08
CA ARG A 94 -31.36 -21.77 -26.57
C ARG A 94 -31.70 -20.27 -26.53
N PRO A 95 -31.84 -19.61 -27.68
CA PRO A 95 -31.97 -18.15 -27.75
C PRO A 95 -33.25 -17.58 -27.11
N ASN A 96 -34.30 -18.37 -26.92
CA ASN A 96 -35.59 -17.93 -26.38
C ASN A 96 -35.94 -18.63 -25.04
N ALA A 97 -35.00 -19.24 -24.35
CA ALA A 97 -35.26 -19.93 -23.11
C ALA A 97 -35.49 -18.94 -21.95
N SER A 98 -36.36 -19.32 -21.01
CA SER A 98 -36.55 -18.59 -19.77
C SER A 98 -35.30 -18.73 -18.85
N LEU A 99 -35.14 -17.83 -17.87
CA LEU A 99 -34.01 -17.93 -16.93
C LEU A 99 -34.04 -19.25 -16.13
N GLU A 100 -35.23 -19.79 -15.88
CA GLU A 100 -35.45 -21.05 -15.19
C GLU A 100 -34.96 -22.23 -16.03
N GLU A 101 -35.30 -22.26 -17.31
CA GLU A 101 -34.84 -23.29 -18.24
C GLU A 101 -33.33 -23.24 -18.45
N LEU A 102 -32.76 -22.04 -18.57
CA LEU A 102 -31.31 -21.88 -18.69
C LEU A 102 -30.58 -22.43 -17.44
N LYS A 103 -31.14 -22.18 -16.24
CA LYS A 103 -30.56 -22.70 -15.00
C LYS A 103 -30.46 -24.22 -14.97
N GLU A 104 -31.45 -24.93 -15.52
CA GLU A 104 -31.47 -26.40 -15.52
C GLU A 104 -30.48 -27.01 -16.52
N HIS A 105 -30.13 -26.27 -17.57
CA HIS A 105 -29.30 -26.79 -18.67
C HIS A 105 -27.83 -26.33 -18.61
N ILE A 106 -27.51 -25.28 -17.86
CA ILE A 106 -26.13 -24.86 -17.71
C ILE A 106 -25.42 -25.83 -16.73
N PRO A 107 -24.38 -26.54 -17.17
CA PRO A 107 -23.68 -27.55 -16.36
C PRO A 107 -22.73 -26.91 -15.33
N MET A 108 -23.24 -25.97 -14.52
CA MET A 108 -22.47 -25.23 -13.51
C MET A 108 -23.22 -25.23 -12.19
N SER A 109 -22.47 -25.34 -11.08
CA SER A 109 -22.99 -25.17 -9.74
C SER A 109 -23.08 -23.69 -9.36
N GLY A 110 -24.00 -23.36 -8.42
CA GLY A 110 -24.07 -22.02 -7.85
C GLY A 110 -24.85 -20.99 -8.68
N ILE A 111 -25.67 -21.43 -9.64
CA ILE A 111 -26.55 -20.54 -10.39
C ILE A 111 -27.74 -20.11 -9.53
N THR A 112 -27.93 -18.82 -9.38
CA THR A 112 -29.03 -18.24 -8.59
C THR A 112 -29.83 -17.26 -9.43
N ILE A 113 -31.16 -17.40 -9.42
CA ILE A 113 -32.06 -16.43 -10.04
C ILE A 113 -32.64 -15.56 -8.91
N THR A 114 -32.51 -14.25 -9.03
CA THR A 114 -32.95 -13.31 -8.00
C THR A 114 -33.29 -11.94 -8.58
N ASN A 115 -34.07 -11.16 -7.82
CA ASN A 115 -34.35 -9.75 -8.04
C ASN A 115 -33.89 -8.90 -6.85
N ASP A 116 -33.21 -9.52 -5.86
CA ASP A 116 -32.67 -8.84 -4.69
C ASP A 116 -31.38 -8.12 -5.08
N LEU A 117 -31.43 -6.79 -5.12
CA LEU A 117 -30.32 -5.94 -5.55
C LEU A 117 -29.09 -6.10 -4.67
N GLN A 118 -29.27 -6.31 -3.36
CA GLN A 118 -28.15 -6.47 -2.44
C GLN A 118 -27.42 -7.77 -2.68
N LYS A 119 -28.16 -8.84 -2.95
CA LYS A 119 -27.60 -10.14 -3.31
C LYS A 119 -26.90 -10.11 -4.67
N ILE A 120 -27.45 -9.37 -5.65
CA ILE A 120 -26.84 -9.18 -6.96
C ILE A 120 -25.51 -8.43 -6.82
N GLU A 121 -25.51 -7.32 -6.09
CA GLU A 121 -24.29 -6.54 -5.80
C GLU A 121 -23.21 -7.43 -5.19
N ASP A 122 -23.52 -8.13 -4.10
CA ASP A 122 -22.56 -9.00 -3.40
C ASP A 122 -21.97 -10.10 -4.28
N MET A 123 -22.80 -10.69 -5.16
CA MET A 123 -22.35 -11.79 -6.01
C MET A 123 -21.51 -11.30 -7.20
N VAL A 124 -21.87 -10.18 -7.81
CA VAL A 124 -21.11 -9.60 -8.93
C VAL A 124 -19.72 -9.17 -8.47
N LEU A 125 -19.62 -8.54 -7.30
CA LEU A 125 -18.34 -8.17 -6.70
C LEU A 125 -17.45 -9.37 -6.36
N LYS A 126 -18.05 -10.58 -6.25
CA LYS A 126 -17.34 -11.85 -6.06
C LYS A 126 -17.04 -12.60 -7.36
N GLY A 127 -17.25 -12.00 -8.52
CA GLY A 127 -16.94 -12.59 -9.83
C GLY A 127 -18.07 -13.41 -10.46
N HIS A 128 -19.34 -13.15 -10.12
CA HIS A 128 -20.47 -13.73 -10.81
C HIS A 128 -20.85 -12.87 -12.01
N ALA A 129 -21.29 -13.51 -13.10
CA ALA A 129 -21.91 -12.82 -14.22
C ALA A 129 -23.41 -12.63 -13.98
N ILE A 130 -23.91 -11.45 -14.37
CA ILE A 130 -25.33 -11.15 -14.46
C ILE A 130 -25.81 -11.52 -15.87
N ILE A 131 -26.89 -12.27 -15.96
CA ILE A 131 -27.55 -12.60 -17.23
C ILE A 131 -28.99 -12.14 -17.15
N GLN A 132 -29.41 -11.29 -18.10
CA GLN A 132 -30.77 -10.76 -18.23
C GLN A 132 -31.32 -11.10 -19.60
N LEU A 133 -32.65 -11.30 -19.70
CA LEU A 133 -33.36 -11.47 -20.97
C LEU A 133 -33.51 -10.12 -21.68
N LYS A 134 -33.93 -9.10 -20.92
CA LYS A 134 -34.05 -7.72 -21.40
C LYS A 134 -33.28 -6.79 -20.47
N GLN A 135 -32.74 -5.72 -20.99
CA GLN A 135 -31.98 -4.74 -20.24
C GLN A 135 -32.76 -4.10 -19.06
N GLN A 136 -34.08 -4.04 -19.20
CA GLN A 136 -34.98 -3.44 -18.21
C GLN A 136 -35.48 -4.42 -17.15
N ASP A 137 -35.15 -5.72 -17.28
CA ASP A 137 -35.64 -6.73 -16.34
C ASP A 137 -35.01 -6.55 -14.96
N GLN A 138 -35.85 -6.58 -13.92
CA GLN A 138 -35.39 -6.54 -12.52
C GLN A 138 -34.92 -7.91 -12.03
N LYS A 139 -35.30 -8.98 -12.72
CA LYS A 139 -34.92 -10.36 -12.42
C LYS A 139 -33.76 -10.78 -13.30
N CYS A 140 -32.71 -11.30 -12.69
CA CYS A 140 -31.54 -11.78 -13.40
C CYS A 140 -31.09 -13.14 -12.87
N MET A 141 -30.31 -13.83 -13.69
CA MET A 141 -29.61 -15.05 -13.32
C MET A 141 -28.14 -14.68 -13.02
N LEU A 142 -27.62 -15.17 -11.90
CA LEU A 142 -26.25 -15.01 -11.47
C LEU A 142 -25.51 -16.34 -11.65
N ALA A 143 -24.50 -16.36 -12.52
CA ALA A 143 -23.67 -17.52 -12.78
C ALA A 143 -22.28 -17.33 -12.15
N ASN A 144 -21.81 -18.32 -11.38
CA ASN A 144 -20.49 -18.28 -10.79
C ASN A 144 -19.41 -18.60 -11.82
N ILE A 145 -18.80 -17.57 -12.38
CA ILE A 145 -17.69 -17.68 -13.33
C ILE A 145 -16.40 -17.06 -12.75
N ALA A 146 -16.32 -16.97 -11.43
CA ALA A 146 -15.13 -16.45 -10.78
C ALA A 146 -13.90 -17.33 -11.06
N ILE A 147 -12.75 -16.68 -11.16
CA ILE A 147 -11.46 -17.39 -11.24
C ILE A 147 -11.17 -18.02 -9.89
N ASP A 148 -11.07 -19.34 -9.85
CA ASP A 148 -10.72 -20.10 -8.63
C ASP A 148 -9.22 -20.32 -8.49
N ASN A 149 -8.50 -20.42 -9.62
CA ASN A 149 -7.08 -20.71 -9.68
C ASN A 149 -6.30 -19.51 -10.21
N TYR A 150 -5.73 -18.73 -9.32
CA TYR A 150 -4.65 -17.80 -9.68
C TYR A 150 -3.33 -18.56 -9.72
N ARG A 151 -2.41 -18.16 -10.60
CA ARG A 151 -0.99 -18.42 -10.36
C ARG A 151 -0.73 -17.99 -8.91
N ALA A 152 -0.24 -18.92 -8.08
CA ALA A 152 -0.05 -18.64 -6.67
C ALA A 152 0.69 -17.31 -6.48
N PRO A 153 0.12 -16.33 -5.76
CA PRO A 153 0.80 -15.07 -5.50
C PRO A 153 2.13 -15.39 -4.85
N THR A 154 3.20 -14.88 -5.42
CA THR A 154 4.53 -15.03 -4.81
C THR A 154 4.68 -13.99 -3.72
N PRO A 155 5.41 -14.31 -2.63
CA PRO A 155 5.73 -13.31 -1.62
C PRO A 155 6.47 -12.12 -2.26
N PRO A 156 6.17 -10.88 -1.84
CA PRO A 156 6.87 -9.69 -2.34
C PRO A 156 8.36 -9.79 -2.04
N LEU A 157 9.20 -9.56 -3.05
CA LEU A 157 10.65 -9.68 -2.93
C LEU A 157 11.27 -8.47 -2.22
N ASN A 158 10.82 -7.26 -2.57
CA ASN A 158 11.41 -6.01 -2.07
C ASN A 158 10.79 -5.54 -0.74
N GLU A 159 9.57 -5.96 -0.43
CA GLU A 159 8.85 -5.57 0.79
C GLU A 159 8.45 -6.81 1.61
N SER A 160 9.38 -7.76 1.80
CA SER A 160 9.14 -8.95 2.61
C SER A 160 8.86 -8.57 4.06
N THR A 161 7.88 -9.23 4.68
CA THR A 161 7.50 -9.03 6.08
C THR A 161 7.51 -10.35 6.82
N VAL A 162 7.92 -10.33 8.10
CA VAL A 162 7.93 -11.52 8.96
C VAL A 162 6.51 -11.85 9.41
N ILE A 163 5.69 -10.83 9.69
CA ILE A 163 4.31 -10.99 10.18
C ILE A 163 3.36 -10.24 9.25
N GLY A 164 2.31 -10.93 8.79
CA GLY A 164 1.25 -10.34 7.98
C GLY A 164 1.02 -11.07 6.66
N PRO A 165 0.14 -10.52 5.80
CA PRO A 165 -0.11 -11.08 4.47
C PRO A 165 1.16 -11.09 3.63
N GLN A 166 1.41 -12.21 2.93
CA GLN A 166 2.57 -12.39 2.04
C GLN A 166 2.16 -12.43 0.56
N GLU A 167 0.97 -11.93 0.25
CA GLU A 167 0.45 -11.89 -1.11
C GLU A 167 1.01 -10.67 -1.84
N GLY A 168 1.83 -10.90 -2.85
CA GLY A 168 2.42 -9.89 -3.72
C GLY A 168 1.72 -9.78 -5.07
N PHE A 169 1.89 -8.65 -5.74
CA PHE A 169 1.48 -8.47 -7.13
C PHE A 169 2.41 -9.24 -8.08
N VAL A 170 1.89 -9.49 -9.28
CA VAL A 170 2.57 -10.19 -10.36
C VAL A 170 2.66 -9.28 -11.60
N GLU A 171 3.26 -9.75 -12.69
CA GLU A 171 3.41 -8.96 -13.91
C GLU A 171 2.08 -8.75 -14.66
N ASP A 172 1.10 -9.66 -14.50
CA ASP A 172 -0.21 -9.59 -15.15
C ASP A 172 -1.14 -8.59 -14.47
N ILE A 173 -1.53 -7.55 -15.19
CA ILE A 173 -2.33 -6.44 -14.66
C ILE A 173 -3.75 -6.87 -14.26
N ASP A 174 -4.38 -7.80 -14.99
CA ASP A 174 -5.75 -8.23 -14.70
C ASP A 174 -5.79 -9.06 -13.41
N THR A 175 -4.77 -9.89 -13.16
CA THR A 175 -4.56 -10.57 -11.88
C THR A 175 -4.41 -9.58 -10.74
N ASN A 176 -3.60 -8.53 -10.92
CA ASN A 176 -3.36 -7.52 -9.88
C ASN A 176 -4.62 -6.73 -9.53
N ILE A 177 -5.41 -6.31 -10.52
CA ILE A 177 -6.69 -5.64 -10.33
C ILE A 177 -7.64 -6.52 -9.52
N ASN A 178 -7.70 -7.82 -9.86
CA ASN A 178 -8.57 -8.76 -9.20
C ASN A 178 -8.15 -9.01 -7.74
N LEU A 179 -6.86 -9.11 -7.42
CA LEU A 179 -6.36 -9.21 -6.05
C LEU A 179 -6.86 -8.04 -5.19
N VAL A 180 -6.88 -6.82 -5.75
CA VAL A 180 -7.42 -5.65 -5.03
C VAL A 180 -8.93 -5.72 -4.91
N ARG A 181 -9.68 -6.06 -5.97
CA ARG A 181 -11.13 -6.21 -5.93
C ARG A 181 -11.59 -7.26 -4.92
N LYS A 182 -10.88 -8.38 -4.83
CA LYS A 182 -11.14 -9.43 -3.85
C LYS A 182 -11.00 -8.94 -2.40
N ARG A 183 -10.05 -8.03 -2.13
CA ARG A 183 -9.86 -7.42 -0.81
C ARG A 183 -10.80 -6.26 -0.53
N LEU A 184 -11.22 -5.55 -1.57
CA LEU A 184 -12.13 -4.40 -1.52
C LEU A 184 -13.34 -4.63 -2.42
N PRO A 185 -14.28 -5.51 -2.03
CA PRO A 185 -15.49 -5.78 -2.80
C PRO A 185 -16.52 -4.67 -2.56
N VAL A 186 -16.29 -3.48 -3.16
CA VAL A 186 -17.15 -2.31 -3.03
C VAL A 186 -17.44 -1.70 -4.41
N LEU A 187 -18.67 -1.21 -4.60
CA LEU A 187 -19.12 -0.61 -5.87
C LEU A 187 -18.37 0.67 -6.25
N ASP A 188 -17.91 1.41 -5.24
CA ASP A 188 -17.26 2.70 -5.46
C ASP A 188 -15.78 2.54 -5.92
N LEU A 189 -15.27 1.30 -6.04
CA LEU A 189 -13.95 1.02 -6.58
C LEU A 189 -13.99 1.11 -8.11
N GLN A 190 -13.47 2.22 -8.63
CA GLN A 190 -13.43 2.54 -10.05
C GLN A 190 -12.06 2.32 -10.65
N THR A 191 -12.04 1.90 -11.90
CA THR A 191 -10.83 1.79 -12.72
C THR A 191 -10.97 2.66 -13.97
N LYS A 192 -9.86 3.29 -14.39
CA LYS A 192 -9.75 3.97 -15.69
C LYS A 192 -8.57 3.38 -16.44
N GLU A 193 -8.86 2.77 -17.58
CA GLU A 193 -7.86 2.13 -18.45
C GLU A 193 -7.39 3.10 -19.51
N MET A 194 -6.08 3.08 -19.78
CA MET A 194 -5.45 3.85 -20.84
C MET A 194 -4.28 3.07 -21.43
N ILE A 195 -3.93 3.38 -22.67
CA ILE A 195 -2.81 2.77 -23.38
C ILE A 195 -1.74 3.85 -23.54
N ILE A 196 -0.53 3.59 -23.06
CA ILE A 196 0.61 4.50 -23.09
C ILE A 196 1.78 3.82 -23.79
N GLY A 197 2.58 4.60 -24.51
CA GLY A 197 3.70 4.10 -25.33
C GLY A 197 3.34 3.92 -26.79
N GLU A 198 4.11 4.57 -27.67
CA GLU A 198 3.82 4.56 -29.12
C GLU A 198 4.00 3.15 -29.71
N PHE A 199 5.08 2.48 -29.35
CA PHE A 199 5.40 1.12 -29.84
C PHE A 199 4.93 0.04 -28.86
N SER A 200 5.11 0.24 -27.55
CA SER A 200 4.75 -0.81 -26.56
C SER A 200 3.25 -0.95 -26.36
N LYS A 201 2.48 0.12 -26.55
CA LYS A 201 1.01 0.17 -26.31
C LYS A 201 0.65 -0.48 -24.97
N THR A 202 1.41 -0.12 -23.93
CA THR A 202 1.31 -0.72 -22.61
C THR A 202 0.00 -0.30 -21.94
N LYS A 203 -0.74 -1.26 -21.43
CA LYS A 203 -1.96 -1.03 -20.67
C LYS A 203 -1.60 -0.46 -19.30
N VAL A 204 -2.18 0.69 -18.96
CA VAL A 204 -2.04 1.34 -17.66
C VAL A 204 -3.43 1.53 -17.06
N VAL A 205 -3.60 1.14 -15.80
CA VAL A 205 -4.89 1.25 -15.12
C VAL A 205 -4.74 2.08 -13.87
N MET A 206 -5.51 3.16 -13.79
CA MET A 206 -5.66 3.97 -12.61
C MET A 206 -6.85 3.46 -11.79
N MET A 207 -6.66 3.17 -10.48
CA MET A 207 -7.67 2.65 -9.59
C MET A 207 -7.85 3.57 -8.38
N TYR A 208 -9.09 3.87 -8.01
CA TYR A 208 -9.43 4.75 -6.89
C TYR A 208 -10.84 4.46 -6.36
N LEU A 209 -11.14 4.95 -5.15
CA LEU A 209 -12.49 4.92 -4.59
C LEU A 209 -13.20 6.25 -4.89
N ASP A 210 -14.25 6.23 -5.72
CA ASP A 210 -14.96 7.42 -6.21
C ASP A 210 -15.57 8.28 -5.10
N ASN A 211 -16.01 7.64 -4.02
CA ASN A 211 -16.56 8.30 -2.84
C ASN A 211 -15.49 8.86 -1.87
N LEU A 212 -14.20 8.52 -2.06
CA LEU A 212 -13.12 8.92 -1.15
C LEU A 212 -12.04 9.77 -1.83
N ALA A 213 -11.63 9.40 -3.04
CA ALA A 213 -10.58 10.12 -3.75
C ALA A 213 -11.02 11.56 -4.10
N GLU A 214 -10.12 12.52 -3.95
CA GLU A 214 -10.36 13.90 -4.39
C GLU A 214 -10.44 13.95 -5.91
N LYS A 215 -11.54 14.47 -6.47
CA LYS A 215 -11.77 14.48 -7.91
C LYS A 215 -10.70 15.25 -8.69
N ASP A 216 -10.28 16.39 -8.17
CA ASP A 216 -9.21 17.20 -8.80
C ASP A 216 -7.90 16.40 -8.95
N ASN A 217 -7.59 15.51 -7.99
CA ASN A 217 -6.42 14.66 -8.07
C ASN A 217 -6.59 13.57 -9.13
N VAL A 218 -7.79 12.98 -9.22
CA VAL A 218 -8.12 11.94 -10.20
C VAL A 218 -8.02 12.51 -11.62
N ASP A 219 -8.66 13.66 -11.87
CA ASP A 219 -8.69 14.29 -13.18
C ASP A 219 -7.29 14.76 -13.60
N PHE A 220 -6.55 15.41 -12.69
CA PHE A 220 -5.18 15.82 -12.97
C PHE A 220 -4.25 14.63 -13.29
N LEU A 221 -4.38 13.52 -12.54
CA LEU A 221 -3.57 12.34 -12.79
C LEU A 221 -3.92 11.69 -14.13
N GLU A 222 -5.22 11.61 -14.46
CA GLU A 222 -5.67 11.08 -15.75
C GLU A 222 -5.15 11.90 -16.91
N GLU A 223 -5.29 13.24 -16.85
CA GLU A 223 -4.76 14.15 -17.87
C GLU A 223 -3.24 14.00 -18.02
N SER A 224 -2.52 13.93 -16.89
CA SER A 224 -1.06 13.79 -16.90
C SER A 224 -0.63 12.45 -17.52
N LEU A 225 -1.31 11.34 -17.20
CA LEU A 225 -1.00 10.04 -17.77
C LEU A 225 -1.32 9.98 -19.28
N ARG A 226 -2.44 10.59 -19.72
CA ARG A 226 -2.81 10.67 -21.14
C ARG A 226 -1.88 11.54 -21.96
N ALA A 227 -1.24 12.51 -21.33
CA ALA A 227 -0.28 13.43 -21.95
C ALA A 227 1.14 12.84 -22.07
N LEU A 228 1.37 11.63 -21.55
CA LEU A 228 2.68 10.98 -21.67
C LEU A 228 2.91 10.50 -23.11
N GLU A 229 3.92 11.04 -23.75
CA GLU A 229 4.42 10.64 -25.07
C GLU A 229 5.80 10.00 -24.89
N TYR A 230 5.87 8.70 -25.08
CA TYR A 230 7.12 7.94 -25.00
C TYR A 230 7.01 6.67 -25.84
N ASP A 231 8.13 6.20 -26.39
CA ASP A 231 8.14 5.05 -27.29
C ASP A 231 7.72 3.75 -26.60
N GLN A 232 8.27 3.49 -25.43
CA GLN A 232 8.13 2.21 -24.76
C GLN A 232 8.04 2.35 -23.24
N ILE A 233 7.00 1.77 -22.65
CA ILE A 233 6.81 1.67 -21.20
C ILE A 233 6.97 0.22 -20.79
N ASN A 234 8.05 -0.12 -20.09
CA ASN A 234 8.34 -1.49 -19.66
C ASN A 234 7.95 -1.78 -18.22
N ASP A 235 7.92 -0.75 -17.35
CA ASP A 235 7.69 -0.89 -15.92
C ASP A 235 7.09 0.40 -15.34
N SER A 236 6.51 0.29 -14.18
CA SER A 236 6.00 1.41 -13.38
C SER A 236 7.03 2.52 -13.13
N ALA A 237 8.33 2.18 -13.09
CA ALA A 237 9.41 3.16 -12.93
C ALA A 237 9.47 4.18 -14.08
N TYR A 238 9.15 3.78 -15.33
CA TYR A 238 9.07 4.68 -16.49
C TYR A 238 7.98 5.73 -16.30
N ILE A 239 6.79 5.31 -15.86
CA ILE A 239 5.69 6.23 -15.57
C ILE A 239 6.11 7.25 -14.50
N GLN A 240 6.76 6.78 -13.43
CA GLN A 240 7.23 7.61 -12.34
C GLN A 240 8.21 8.70 -12.82
N GLU A 241 9.17 8.35 -13.66
CA GLU A 241 10.16 9.27 -14.22
C GLU A 241 9.52 10.27 -15.19
N LEU A 242 8.68 9.79 -16.11
CA LEU A 242 7.99 10.61 -17.10
C LEU A 242 6.99 11.60 -16.47
N MET A 243 6.38 11.22 -15.35
CA MET A 243 5.52 12.12 -14.56
C MET A 243 6.28 13.23 -13.85
N GLY A 244 7.58 13.37 -14.11
CA GLY A 244 8.39 14.52 -13.70
C GLY A 244 9.01 14.40 -12.31
N GLU A 245 9.37 13.19 -11.86
CA GLU A 245 10.14 13.02 -10.63
C GLU A 245 11.58 13.54 -10.82
N LYS A 246 11.78 14.84 -10.54
CA LYS A 246 13.09 15.52 -10.65
C LYS A 246 13.80 15.66 -9.29
N SER A 247 13.50 14.79 -8.36
CA SER A 247 14.04 14.82 -7.00
C SER A 247 14.77 13.55 -6.67
N ILE A 248 15.75 13.65 -5.77
CA ILE A 248 16.37 12.49 -5.11
C ILE A 248 15.33 11.73 -4.27
N PHE A 249 14.33 12.45 -3.72
CA PHE A 249 13.27 11.86 -2.93
C PHE A 249 12.16 11.32 -3.83
N PRO A 250 11.68 10.09 -3.57
CA PRO A 250 10.59 9.51 -4.34
C PRO A 250 9.28 10.25 -4.07
N LEU A 251 8.53 10.60 -5.13
CA LEU A 251 7.24 11.28 -5.07
C LEU A 251 6.05 10.32 -5.22
N TYR A 252 6.32 9.05 -5.43
CA TYR A 252 5.38 7.93 -5.50
C TYR A 252 5.86 6.80 -4.60
N ILE A 253 4.94 6.12 -3.94
CA ILE A 253 5.27 4.85 -3.29
C ILE A 253 5.13 3.75 -4.32
N ASN A 254 6.21 3.04 -4.58
CA ASN A 254 6.22 1.83 -5.37
C ASN A 254 6.11 0.63 -4.43
N THR A 255 5.08 -0.21 -4.59
CA THR A 255 4.80 -1.34 -3.71
C THR A 255 4.35 -2.59 -4.47
N GLU A 256 4.84 -3.75 -4.03
CA GLU A 256 4.42 -5.07 -4.50
C GLU A 256 3.28 -5.65 -3.65
N ARG A 257 2.83 -4.95 -2.61
CA ARG A 257 1.93 -5.47 -1.58
C ARG A 257 0.48 -5.07 -1.80
N THR A 258 -0.40 -6.07 -1.86
CA THR A 258 -1.85 -5.88 -2.01
C THR A 258 -2.49 -5.19 -0.80
N ASP A 259 -2.04 -5.50 0.43
CA ASP A 259 -2.55 -4.90 1.66
C ASP A 259 -2.23 -3.39 1.77
N ARG A 260 -1.04 -2.97 1.29
CA ARG A 260 -0.64 -1.56 1.26
C ARG A 260 -1.49 -0.76 0.28
N VAL A 261 -1.73 -1.31 -0.93
CA VAL A 261 -2.57 -0.68 -1.94
C VAL A 261 -4.00 -0.54 -1.44
N THR A 262 -4.59 -1.59 -0.89
CA THR A 262 -5.97 -1.54 -0.38
C THR A 262 -6.14 -0.52 0.75
N LYS A 263 -5.17 -0.42 1.67
CA LYS A 263 -5.16 0.62 2.70
C LYS A 263 -5.07 2.02 2.09
N ALA A 264 -4.18 2.24 1.12
CA ALA A 264 -4.01 3.52 0.46
C ALA A 264 -5.29 3.98 -0.25
N LEU A 265 -5.99 3.08 -0.94
CA LEU A 265 -7.29 3.36 -1.57
C LEU A 265 -8.35 3.77 -0.54
N ILE A 266 -8.43 3.07 0.61
CA ILE A 266 -9.33 3.42 1.72
C ILE A 266 -8.99 4.79 2.33
N ASP A 267 -7.73 5.20 2.29
CA ASP A 267 -7.29 6.51 2.76
C ASP A 267 -7.50 7.62 1.70
N GLY A 268 -8.05 7.30 0.50
CA GLY A 268 -8.39 8.24 -0.57
C GLY A 268 -7.25 8.50 -1.56
N LYS A 269 -6.20 7.67 -1.54
CA LYS A 269 -5.10 7.71 -2.52
C LYS A 269 -5.50 6.99 -3.81
N ILE A 270 -4.72 7.19 -4.86
CA ILE A 270 -4.90 6.59 -6.18
C ILE A 270 -3.77 5.59 -6.42
N ALA A 271 -4.09 4.45 -7.01
CA ALA A 271 -3.15 3.42 -7.39
C ALA A 271 -3.02 3.35 -8.92
N ILE A 272 -1.80 3.25 -9.43
CA ILE A 272 -1.50 3.12 -10.86
C ILE A 272 -0.86 1.76 -11.08
N PHE A 273 -1.51 0.95 -11.90
CA PHE A 273 -1.05 -0.36 -12.34
C PHE A 273 -0.51 -0.25 -13.75
N VAL A 274 0.59 -0.93 -14.03
CA VAL A 274 1.25 -0.97 -15.34
C VAL A 274 1.40 -2.42 -15.74
N ASP A 275 0.97 -2.77 -16.92
CA ASP A 275 1.09 -4.14 -17.44
C ASP A 275 2.56 -4.52 -17.60
N GLY A 276 2.93 -5.74 -17.21
CA GLY A 276 4.30 -6.20 -17.15
C GLY A 276 5.08 -5.78 -15.88
N SER A 277 4.46 -5.03 -14.95
CA SER A 277 5.10 -4.59 -13.70
C SER A 277 4.47 -5.26 -12.48
N PRO A 278 5.27 -5.94 -11.63
CA PRO A 278 4.78 -6.49 -10.36
C PRO A 278 4.59 -5.42 -9.29
N SER A 279 4.85 -4.17 -9.59
CA SER A 279 4.78 -3.08 -8.63
C SER A 279 3.76 -2.01 -9.01
N VAL A 280 3.05 -1.50 -8.02
CA VAL A 280 1.98 -0.52 -8.13
C VAL A 280 2.43 0.81 -7.56
N LEU A 281 2.17 1.91 -8.27
CA LEU A 281 2.47 3.26 -7.81
C LEU A 281 1.28 3.84 -7.04
N LEU A 282 1.56 4.39 -5.87
CA LEU A 282 0.57 5.07 -5.02
C LEU A 282 0.85 6.58 -4.99
N THR A 283 -0.20 7.38 -5.13
CA THR A 283 -0.15 8.85 -5.07
C THR A 283 -1.50 9.41 -4.57
N PRO A 284 -1.57 10.62 -3.97
CA PRO A 284 -0.46 11.44 -3.47
C PRO A 284 0.20 10.81 -2.24
N VAL A 285 1.47 11.12 -2.02
CA VAL A 285 2.25 10.60 -0.90
C VAL A 285 2.93 11.72 -0.12
N SER A 286 3.18 11.46 1.16
CA SER A 286 3.93 12.32 2.05
C SER A 286 5.31 11.75 2.37
N TYR A 287 6.22 12.62 2.80
CA TYR A 287 7.52 12.22 3.30
C TYR A 287 7.44 11.13 4.38
N PHE A 288 6.46 11.20 5.28
CA PHE A 288 6.32 10.25 6.38
C PHE A 288 5.78 8.87 5.95
N ASP A 289 5.06 8.78 4.84
CA ASP A 289 4.53 7.52 4.31
C ASP A 289 5.66 6.51 3.98
N PHE A 290 6.86 7.01 3.70
CA PHE A 290 8.03 6.19 3.37
C PHE A 290 8.65 5.50 4.57
N PHE A 291 8.30 5.92 5.79
CA PHE A 291 8.78 5.33 7.04
C PHE A 291 7.76 4.40 7.71
N ILE A 292 6.58 4.28 7.12
CA ILE A 292 5.52 3.38 7.59
C ILE A 292 5.71 2.01 6.93
N SER A 293 5.87 0.98 7.76
CA SER A 293 5.87 -0.42 7.31
C SER A 293 4.48 -1.04 7.45
N PRO A 294 4.04 -1.91 6.51
CA PRO A 294 2.83 -2.71 6.69
C PRO A 294 2.84 -3.54 7.99
N GLU A 295 4.00 -4.01 8.45
CA GLU A 295 4.16 -4.75 9.70
C GLU A 295 3.71 -3.97 10.93
N ASP A 296 3.80 -2.63 10.90
CA ASP A 296 3.40 -1.78 12.02
C ASP A 296 1.93 -2.00 12.42
N TYR A 297 1.08 -2.49 11.50
CA TYR A 297 -0.33 -2.77 11.76
C TYR A 297 -0.61 -4.19 12.27
N ASN A 298 0.38 -5.08 12.19
CA ASN A 298 0.27 -6.47 12.60
C ASN A 298 0.90 -6.74 13.99
N VAL A 299 1.53 -5.73 14.58
CA VAL A 299 2.14 -5.76 15.92
C VAL A 299 1.41 -4.83 16.87
N SER A 300 1.74 -4.89 18.17
CA SER A 300 1.15 -3.99 19.17
C SER A 300 1.48 -2.52 18.84
N TRP A 301 0.56 -1.60 19.17
CA TRP A 301 0.72 -0.18 18.87
C TRP A 301 1.95 0.45 19.56
N MET A 302 2.31 -0.01 20.75
CA MET A 302 3.50 0.45 21.48
C MET A 302 4.78 0.06 20.76
N TYR A 303 4.88 -1.21 20.35
CA TYR A 303 6.04 -1.70 19.59
C TYR A 303 6.15 -1.01 18.23
N ALA A 304 5.05 -0.85 17.51
CA ALA A 304 5.03 -0.13 16.24
C ALA A 304 5.48 1.33 16.39
N THR A 305 5.06 2.02 17.46
CA THR A 305 5.50 3.38 17.75
C THR A 305 7.00 3.42 18.02
N PHE A 306 7.51 2.53 18.87
CA PHE A 306 8.94 2.42 19.14
C PHE A 306 9.73 2.18 17.83
N SER A 307 9.28 1.25 16.99
CA SER A 307 9.92 0.93 15.72
C SER A 307 9.94 2.13 14.75
N ARG A 308 8.85 2.92 14.67
CA ARG A 308 8.79 4.14 13.85
C ARG A 308 9.77 5.21 14.33
N ILE A 309 9.82 5.46 15.65
CA ILE A 309 10.77 6.40 16.23
C ILE A 309 12.21 5.95 15.96
N LEU A 310 12.49 4.66 16.13
CA LEU A 310 13.80 4.09 15.84
C LEU A 310 14.20 4.30 14.37
N ARG A 311 13.27 4.13 13.42
CA ARG A 311 13.50 4.39 11.99
C ARG A 311 13.88 5.85 11.73
N LEU A 312 13.19 6.80 12.35
CA LEU A 312 13.48 8.23 12.18
C LEU A 312 14.86 8.58 12.76
N ILE A 313 15.20 8.05 13.93
CA ILE A 313 16.53 8.22 14.54
C ILE A 313 17.60 7.60 13.66
N ALA A 314 17.35 6.40 13.12
CA ALA A 314 18.30 5.71 12.25
C ALA A 314 18.57 6.47 10.95
N VAL A 315 17.54 7.08 10.34
CA VAL A 315 17.71 7.93 9.15
C VAL A 315 18.56 9.14 9.46
N LEU A 316 18.28 9.85 10.56
CA LEU A 316 19.08 10.99 11.00
C LEU A 316 20.53 10.57 11.29
N PHE A 317 20.72 9.48 12.02
CA PHE A 317 22.02 8.89 12.30
C PHE A 317 22.76 8.53 11.02
N SER A 318 22.07 7.89 10.06
CA SER A 318 22.65 7.50 8.78
C SER A 318 23.15 8.70 7.96
N ILE A 319 22.49 9.85 8.02
CA ILE A 319 22.91 11.07 7.29
C ILE A 319 24.04 11.77 8.03
N CYS A 320 23.98 11.82 9.36
CA CYS A 320 24.80 12.73 10.17
C CYS A 320 26.04 12.09 10.79
N ALA A 321 26.05 10.79 11.09
CA ALA A 321 27.09 10.19 11.92
C ALA A 321 28.51 10.37 11.34
N THR A 322 28.71 10.06 10.07
CA THR A 322 30.00 10.23 9.40
C THR A 322 30.36 11.71 9.21
N PRO A 323 29.46 12.61 8.72
CA PRO A 323 29.73 14.05 8.68
C PRO A 323 30.05 14.68 10.05
N LEU A 324 29.35 14.27 11.11
CA LEU A 324 29.65 14.75 12.47
C LEU A 324 31.06 14.37 12.93
N TYR A 325 31.49 13.14 12.64
CA TYR A 325 32.86 12.71 12.94
C TYR A 325 33.87 13.62 12.24
N VAL A 326 33.70 13.89 10.93
CA VAL A 326 34.59 14.78 10.16
C VAL A 326 34.56 16.20 10.72
N ALA A 327 33.39 16.75 11.03
CA ALA A 327 33.23 18.10 11.56
C ALA A 327 33.89 18.27 12.94
N VAL A 328 33.72 17.27 13.82
CA VAL A 328 34.29 17.30 15.18
C VAL A 328 35.79 17.23 15.12
N LEU A 329 36.36 16.38 14.30
CA LEU A 329 37.81 16.23 14.18
C LEU A 329 38.51 17.45 13.57
N ASN A 330 37.88 18.11 12.56
CA ASN A 330 38.51 19.21 11.87
C ASN A 330 38.34 20.56 12.58
N TYR A 331 37.19 20.77 13.26
CA TYR A 331 36.83 22.11 13.77
C TYR A 331 36.43 22.16 15.24
N HIS A 332 36.01 21.01 15.82
CA HIS A 332 35.38 21.03 17.16
C HIS A 332 35.90 19.91 18.05
N TYR A 333 37.21 19.71 18.09
CA TYR A 333 37.84 18.66 18.91
C TYR A 333 37.57 18.81 20.40
N GLU A 334 37.21 20.01 20.85
CA GLU A 334 36.85 20.31 22.26
C GLU A 334 35.56 19.59 22.71
N LEU A 335 34.73 19.14 21.77
CA LEU A 335 33.52 18.35 22.07
C LEU A 335 33.86 16.91 22.44
N ILE A 336 35.10 16.46 22.18
CA ILE A 336 35.52 15.10 22.48
C ILE A 336 35.90 15.02 23.97
N PRO A 337 35.30 14.11 24.75
CA PRO A 337 35.73 13.87 26.12
C PRO A 337 37.25 13.56 26.20
N SER A 338 37.95 14.12 27.19
CA SER A 338 39.41 13.96 27.37
C SER A 338 39.84 12.48 27.30
N ASP A 339 39.08 11.59 27.91
CA ASP A 339 39.40 10.16 28.02
C ASP A 339 39.31 9.43 26.66
N LEU A 340 38.51 9.94 25.72
CA LEU A 340 38.38 9.40 24.35
C LEU A 340 39.39 10.05 23.39
N LEU A 341 39.90 11.22 23.70
CA LEU A 341 40.80 11.97 22.84
C LEU A 341 42.13 11.21 22.61
N GLU A 342 42.72 10.63 23.66
CA GLU A 342 43.92 9.82 23.54
C GLU A 342 43.70 8.61 22.63
N THR A 343 42.61 7.86 22.83
CA THR A 343 42.26 6.70 22.00
C THR A 343 42.08 7.09 20.54
N LEU A 344 41.47 8.24 20.28
CA LEU A 344 41.21 8.75 18.95
C LEU A 344 42.51 9.17 18.24
N ILE A 345 43.41 9.86 18.95
CA ILE A 345 44.74 10.24 18.44
C ILE A 345 45.56 8.98 18.08
N LEU A 346 45.60 8.01 19.00
CA LEU A 346 46.33 6.74 18.76
C LEU A 346 45.73 5.96 17.58
N SER A 347 44.39 5.92 17.45
CA SER A 347 43.72 5.24 16.35
C SER A 347 44.04 5.87 14.99
N ARG A 348 44.36 7.16 14.91
CA ARG A 348 44.67 7.90 13.70
C ARG A 348 46.16 8.10 13.45
N ALA A 349 47.00 7.77 14.41
CA ALA A 349 48.45 8.05 14.33
C ALA A 349 49.13 7.43 13.08
N GLN A 350 48.59 6.35 12.52
CA GLN A 350 49.10 5.66 11.33
C GLN A 350 48.35 6.02 10.03
N VAL A 351 47.29 6.86 10.09
CA VAL A 351 46.48 7.20 8.93
C VAL A 351 46.99 8.50 8.30
N PRO A 352 47.53 8.48 7.07
CA PRO A 352 48.10 9.67 6.43
C PRO A 352 47.03 10.59 5.79
N PHE A 353 45.78 10.17 5.75
CA PHE A 353 44.70 10.89 5.06
C PHE A 353 43.91 11.84 5.98
N PRO A 354 43.43 12.96 5.44
CA PRO A 354 42.46 13.81 6.18
C PRO A 354 41.15 13.05 6.41
N PRO A 355 40.36 13.40 7.47
CA PRO A 355 39.13 12.70 7.86
C PRO A 355 38.12 12.55 6.71
N LEU A 356 38.01 13.54 5.84
CA LEU A 356 37.11 13.50 4.68
C LEU A 356 37.48 12.35 3.71
N ILE A 357 38.76 12.24 3.34
CA ILE A 357 39.20 11.22 2.36
C ILE A 357 39.07 9.82 2.95
N GLU A 358 39.40 9.67 4.22
CA GLU A 358 39.21 8.43 4.98
C GLU A 358 37.73 8.00 4.99
N ALA A 359 36.80 8.94 5.27
CA ALA A 359 35.37 8.71 5.28
C ALA A 359 34.82 8.37 3.88
N LEU A 360 35.22 9.12 2.87
CA LEU A 360 34.81 8.86 1.48
C LEU A 360 35.25 7.49 1.00
N PHE A 361 36.49 7.09 1.31
CA PHE A 361 36.99 5.76 0.95
C PHE A 361 36.11 4.64 1.54
N LEU A 362 35.78 4.71 2.82
CA LEU A 362 34.96 3.71 3.48
C LEU A 362 33.51 3.71 2.98
N GLU A 363 32.89 4.88 2.81
CA GLU A 363 31.51 4.97 2.30
C GLU A 363 31.42 4.41 0.89
N LEU A 364 32.38 4.73 -0.02
CA LEU A 364 32.44 4.17 -1.36
C LEU A 364 32.69 2.66 -1.35
N ALA A 365 33.58 2.17 -0.47
CA ALA A 365 33.85 0.73 -0.37
C ALA A 365 32.59 -0.04 0.04
N ILE A 366 31.82 0.48 1.00
CA ILE A 366 30.56 -0.15 1.44
C ILE A 366 29.50 -0.08 0.33
N ASP A 367 29.37 1.04 -0.39
CA ASP A 367 28.41 1.15 -1.48
C ASP A 367 28.78 0.24 -2.67
N LEU A 368 30.06 0.07 -2.98
CA LEU A 368 30.55 -0.90 -3.98
C LEU A 368 30.25 -2.34 -3.57
N LEU A 369 30.46 -2.70 -2.30
CA LEU A 369 30.11 -4.03 -1.79
C LEU A 369 28.61 -4.32 -1.91
N ARG A 370 27.78 -3.32 -1.63
CA ARG A 370 26.33 -3.42 -1.74
C ARG A 370 25.90 -3.58 -3.19
N GLU A 371 26.40 -2.75 -4.10
CA GLU A 371 26.07 -2.81 -5.54
C GLU A 371 26.48 -4.16 -6.13
N ALA A 372 27.68 -4.64 -5.78
CA ALA A 372 28.15 -5.97 -6.19
C ALA A 372 27.27 -7.08 -5.60
N GLY A 373 26.89 -6.96 -4.31
CA GLY A 373 26.04 -7.93 -3.63
C GLY A 373 24.63 -8.04 -4.24
N ALA A 374 24.06 -6.93 -4.70
CA ALA A 374 22.74 -6.90 -5.34
C ALA A 374 22.70 -7.61 -6.71
N ARG A 375 23.83 -7.70 -7.40
CA ARG A 375 23.95 -8.34 -8.73
C ARG A 375 24.28 -9.84 -8.68
N LEU A 376 24.64 -10.35 -7.52
CA LEU A 376 25.02 -11.75 -7.35
C LEU A 376 23.85 -12.62 -6.88
N PRO A 377 23.84 -13.93 -7.23
CA PRO A 377 22.88 -14.87 -6.64
C PRO A 377 22.94 -14.81 -5.11
N MET A 378 21.77 -14.90 -4.44
CA MET A 378 21.61 -14.67 -2.99
C MET A 378 22.68 -15.38 -2.12
N LYS A 379 23.01 -16.65 -2.42
CA LYS A 379 24.01 -17.42 -1.67
C LYS A 379 25.42 -16.82 -1.79
N VAL A 380 25.79 -16.35 -2.98
CA VAL A 380 27.10 -15.75 -3.25
C VAL A 380 27.16 -14.33 -2.71
N GLY A 381 26.10 -13.53 -2.89
CA GLY A 381 26.02 -12.17 -2.38
C GLY A 381 26.15 -12.09 -0.86
N GLN A 382 25.53 -13.01 -0.13
CA GLN A 382 25.65 -13.08 1.33
C GLN A 382 27.08 -13.40 1.77
N THR A 383 27.73 -14.37 1.12
CA THR A 383 29.14 -14.73 1.44
C THR A 383 30.07 -13.58 1.12
N LEU A 384 29.89 -12.91 -0.04
CA LEU A 384 30.72 -11.77 -0.42
C LEU A 384 30.54 -10.59 0.55
N GLY A 385 29.30 -10.33 1.00
CA GLY A 385 29.03 -9.28 1.99
C GLY A 385 29.75 -9.50 3.31
N ILE A 386 29.75 -10.73 3.82
CA ILE A 386 30.43 -11.09 5.07
C ILE A 386 31.95 -11.05 4.89
N VAL A 387 32.49 -11.80 3.95
CA VAL A 387 33.93 -11.91 3.74
C VAL A 387 34.51 -10.58 3.27
N GLY A 388 33.90 -9.93 2.29
CA GLY A 388 34.31 -8.61 1.78
C GLY A 388 34.31 -7.56 2.87
N GLY A 389 33.23 -7.49 3.69
CA GLY A 389 33.13 -6.55 4.81
C GLY A 389 34.23 -6.73 5.86
N ILE A 390 34.49 -7.98 6.28
CA ILE A 390 35.53 -8.27 7.26
C ILE A 390 36.92 -8.02 6.66
N VAL A 391 37.20 -8.57 5.47
CA VAL A 391 38.53 -8.48 4.83
C VAL A 391 38.88 -7.03 4.48
N ILE A 392 37.94 -6.30 3.83
CA ILE A 392 38.19 -4.91 3.45
C ILE A 392 38.29 -4.02 4.71
N GLY A 393 37.40 -4.19 5.69
CA GLY A 393 37.45 -3.42 6.91
C GLY A 393 38.75 -3.64 7.68
N GLN A 394 39.11 -4.89 7.94
CA GLN A 394 40.30 -5.22 8.72
C GLN A 394 41.60 -4.89 7.95
N ALA A 395 41.68 -5.17 6.65
CA ALA A 395 42.82 -4.83 5.84
C ALA A 395 43.02 -3.32 5.71
N SER A 396 41.91 -2.53 5.59
CA SER A 396 42.01 -1.07 5.52
C SER A 396 42.62 -0.46 6.78
N VAL A 397 42.23 -0.97 7.96
CA VAL A 397 42.81 -0.54 9.24
C VAL A 397 44.28 -0.97 9.37
N GLN A 398 44.59 -2.22 9.04
CA GLN A 398 45.98 -2.73 9.11
C GLN A 398 46.90 -2.02 8.15
N ALA A 399 46.42 -1.61 6.99
CA ALA A 399 47.17 -0.83 6.00
C ALA A 399 47.28 0.66 6.34
N GLY A 400 46.68 1.12 7.46
CA GLY A 400 46.67 2.52 7.82
C GLY A 400 45.84 3.41 6.89
N LEU A 401 44.87 2.84 6.15
CA LEU A 401 44.01 3.60 5.24
C LEU A 401 42.86 4.28 5.99
N THR A 402 42.46 3.73 7.14
CA THR A 402 41.36 4.26 7.97
C THR A 402 41.55 3.92 9.43
N SER A 403 40.93 4.71 10.30
CA SER A 403 40.92 4.48 11.74
C SER A 403 39.83 3.47 12.16
N ASN A 404 40.05 2.73 13.24
CA ASN A 404 39.09 1.80 13.82
C ASN A 404 37.76 2.50 14.19
N ILE A 405 37.87 3.71 14.73
CA ILE A 405 36.70 4.48 15.22
C ILE A 405 35.83 4.88 14.02
N LEU A 406 36.42 5.41 12.96
CA LEU A 406 35.66 5.77 11.75
C LEU A 406 35.02 4.54 11.11
N LEU A 407 35.72 3.41 11.03
CA LEU A 407 35.17 2.17 10.49
C LEU A 407 33.89 1.76 11.23
N ILE A 408 33.88 1.85 12.56
CA ILE A 408 32.67 1.53 13.36
C ILE A 408 31.54 2.52 13.06
N ILE A 409 31.84 3.82 13.00
CA ILE A 409 30.82 4.86 12.71
C ILE A 409 30.21 4.64 11.33
N VAL A 410 31.02 4.40 10.30
CA VAL A 410 30.55 4.19 8.92
C VAL A 410 29.75 2.87 8.83
N ALA A 411 30.22 1.81 9.49
CA ALA A 411 29.48 0.54 9.53
C ALA A 411 28.09 0.68 10.18
N LEU A 412 28.01 1.35 11.33
CA LEU A 412 26.73 1.63 12.01
C LEU A 412 25.81 2.53 11.18
N SER A 413 26.38 3.56 10.53
CA SER A 413 25.67 4.44 9.61
C SER A 413 25.10 3.67 8.41
N ALA A 414 25.87 2.75 7.85
CA ALA A 414 25.43 1.88 6.78
C ALA A 414 24.27 0.96 7.23
N LEU A 415 24.39 0.32 8.41
CA LEU A 415 23.33 -0.51 8.98
C LEU A 415 22.05 0.30 9.24
N ALA A 416 22.17 1.52 9.75
CA ALA A 416 21.04 2.41 9.99
C ALA A 416 20.26 2.73 8.69
N SER A 417 20.94 2.82 7.55
CA SER A 417 20.29 3.08 6.25
C SER A 417 19.36 1.95 5.79
N PHE A 418 19.57 0.71 6.25
CA PHE A 418 18.71 -0.43 5.90
C PHE A 418 17.39 -0.49 6.67
N ILE A 419 17.24 0.29 7.73
CA ILE A 419 16.02 0.31 8.55
C ILE A 419 14.85 0.97 7.79
N THR A 420 15.13 1.73 6.71
CA THR A 420 14.09 2.37 5.89
C THR A 420 13.29 1.32 5.11
N PRO A 421 11.94 1.25 5.28
CA PRO A 421 11.12 0.18 4.70
C PRO A 421 11.08 0.20 3.17
N ILE A 422 11.19 1.40 2.56
CA ILE A 422 11.08 1.60 1.12
C ILE A 422 12.47 1.84 0.53
N TYR A 423 12.87 0.95 -0.39
CA TYR A 423 14.20 0.92 -0.99
C TYR A 423 14.63 2.26 -1.62
N LYS A 424 13.74 2.90 -2.40
CA LYS A 424 14.03 4.19 -3.05
C LYS A 424 14.35 5.30 -2.05
N MET A 425 13.62 5.35 -0.91
CA MET A 425 13.89 6.31 0.16
C MET A 425 15.23 6.01 0.85
N GLY A 426 15.56 4.74 1.07
CA GLY A 426 16.85 4.33 1.58
C GLY A 426 18.01 4.79 0.69
N ASN A 427 17.85 4.73 -0.64
CA ASN A 427 18.84 5.22 -1.59
C ASN A 427 19.00 6.75 -1.50
N ALA A 428 17.89 7.50 -1.39
CA ALA A 428 17.95 8.95 -1.21
C ALA A 428 18.71 9.34 0.07
N VAL A 429 18.41 8.67 1.19
CA VAL A 429 19.10 8.90 2.47
C VAL A 429 20.61 8.66 2.37
N ARG A 430 21.04 7.61 1.66
CA ARG A 430 22.45 7.32 1.46
C ARG A 430 23.16 8.36 0.61
N LEU A 431 22.52 8.77 -0.49
CA LEU A 431 23.11 9.77 -1.38
C LEU A 431 23.33 11.11 -0.66
N LEU A 432 22.47 11.46 0.28
CA LEU A 432 22.59 12.69 1.08
C LEU A 432 23.85 12.74 1.95
N ARG A 433 24.45 11.60 2.32
CA ARG A 433 25.69 11.60 3.12
C ARG A 433 26.85 12.33 2.43
N PHE A 434 26.99 12.16 1.11
CA PHE A 434 28.09 12.75 0.37
C PHE A 434 28.08 14.30 0.40
N PRO A 435 26.98 14.98 0.06
CA PRO A 435 26.91 16.44 0.26
C PRO A 435 27.14 16.86 1.71
N PHE A 436 26.59 16.13 2.69
CA PHE A 436 26.77 16.47 4.11
C PHE A 436 28.22 16.30 4.55
N LEU A 437 28.96 15.32 4.03
CA LEU A 437 30.40 15.18 4.23
C LEU A 437 31.16 16.39 3.70
N MET A 438 30.81 16.89 2.51
CA MET A 438 31.42 18.09 1.92
C MET A 438 31.13 19.34 2.77
N PHE A 439 29.90 19.52 3.23
CA PHE A 439 29.54 20.61 4.11
C PHE A 439 30.26 20.54 5.46
N ALA A 440 30.45 19.32 5.99
CA ALA A 440 31.19 19.10 7.24
C ALA A 440 32.67 19.45 7.11
N GLU A 441 33.31 19.14 5.96
CA GLU A 441 34.71 19.49 5.70
C GLU A 441 34.91 20.99 5.57
N ILE A 442 33.98 21.71 4.89
CA ILE A 442 34.12 23.15 4.60
C ILE A 442 33.84 23.99 5.84
N GLY A 443 32.82 23.64 6.63
CA GLY A 443 32.31 24.49 7.69
C GLY A 443 32.03 23.81 9.04
N GLY A 444 32.48 22.57 9.24
CA GLY A 444 32.24 21.83 10.47
C GLY A 444 30.75 21.69 10.80
N LEU A 445 30.37 21.91 12.04
CA LEU A 445 28.95 21.85 12.48
C LEU A 445 28.10 22.94 11.83
N PHE A 446 28.66 24.10 11.53
CA PHE A 446 27.96 25.16 10.79
C PHE A 446 27.65 24.70 9.36
N GLY A 447 28.60 24.02 8.69
CA GLY A 447 28.39 23.44 7.38
C GLY A 447 27.26 22.39 7.38
N ILE A 448 27.23 21.50 8.36
CA ILE A 448 26.15 20.52 8.54
C ILE A 448 24.79 21.23 8.72
N SER A 449 24.74 22.30 9.52
CA SER A 449 23.52 23.09 9.73
C SER A 449 23.03 23.72 8.44
N LEU A 450 23.94 24.23 7.61
CA LEU A 450 23.64 24.74 6.27
C LEU A 450 23.09 23.61 5.36
N GLY A 451 23.69 22.43 5.41
CA GLY A 451 23.18 21.26 4.69
C GLY A 451 21.72 20.93 5.06
N PHE A 452 21.36 21.01 6.34
CA PHE A 452 19.96 20.85 6.77
C PHE A 452 19.04 21.95 6.25
N ILE A 453 19.49 23.20 6.22
CA ILE A 453 18.69 24.30 5.67
C ILE A 453 18.39 24.05 4.18
N PHE A 454 19.37 23.63 3.38
CA PHE A 454 19.17 23.26 1.99
C PHE A 454 18.24 22.06 1.85
N LEU A 455 18.42 21.02 2.66
CA LEU A 455 17.59 19.83 2.65
C LEU A 455 16.12 20.16 2.96
N PHE A 456 15.84 20.90 4.03
CA PHE A 456 14.48 21.29 4.40
C PHE A 456 13.85 22.22 3.35
N THR A 457 14.63 23.17 2.81
CA THR A 457 14.15 24.04 1.74
C THR A 457 13.73 23.23 0.51
N HIS A 458 14.52 22.22 0.14
CA HIS A 458 14.18 21.31 -0.95
C HIS A 458 12.91 20.51 -0.64
N LEU A 459 12.83 19.87 0.55
CA LEU A 459 11.67 19.07 0.97
C LEU A 459 10.36 19.89 1.00
N PHE A 460 10.40 21.16 1.44
CA PHE A 460 9.22 22.01 1.48
C PHE A 460 8.75 22.47 0.09
N ARG A 461 9.64 22.49 -0.90
CA ARG A 461 9.29 22.83 -2.29
C ARG A 461 8.73 21.65 -3.07
N LEU A 462 8.97 20.43 -2.61
CA LEU A 462 8.48 19.23 -3.27
C LEU A 462 6.96 19.10 -3.13
N THR A 463 6.34 18.65 -4.19
CA THR A 463 4.91 18.34 -4.25
C THR A 463 4.69 16.96 -4.86
N SER A 464 3.78 16.18 -4.28
CA SER A 464 3.27 14.94 -4.86
C SER A 464 1.83 15.20 -5.29
N LEU A 465 1.54 15.07 -6.58
CA LEU A 465 0.23 15.34 -7.19
C LEU A 465 -0.36 16.70 -6.73
N ARG A 466 0.42 17.80 -6.90
CA ARG A 466 0.09 19.17 -6.45
C ARG A 466 -0.14 19.34 -4.93
N LYS A 467 0.11 18.31 -4.12
CA LYS A 467 0.03 18.42 -2.65
C LYS A 467 1.42 18.55 -2.05
N PRO A 468 1.57 19.30 -0.93
CA PRO A 468 2.86 19.41 -0.26
C PRO A 468 3.39 18.05 0.15
N TYR A 469 4.64 17.74 -0.22
CA TYR A 469 5.28 16.48 0.11
C TYR A 469 5.64 16.36 1.59
N ALA A 470 6.17 17.44 2.18
CA ALA A 470 6.58 17.50 3.58
C ALA A 470 5.71 18.50 4.35
N LEU A 471 4.75 17.99 5.12
CA LEU A 471 3.89 18.76 6.00
C LEU A 471 4.43 18.72 7.44
N PHE A 472 5.37 19.61 7.75
CA PHE A 472 5.82 19.79 9.12
C PHE A 472 4.98 20.80 9.91
N TYR A 473 4.30 21.74 9.21
CA TYR A 473 3.47 22.77 9.80
C TYR A 473 2.35 23.21 8.86
N PRO A 474 1.11 23.47 9.34
CA PRO A 474 0.64 23.19 10.69
C PRO A 474 0.46 21.69 10.95
N THR A 475 1.02 21.21 12.06
CA THR A 475 0.83 19.83 12.51
C THR A 475 -0.62 19.65 12.94
N ARG A 476 -1.46 19.09 12.07
CA ARG A 476 -2.79 18.67 12.46
C ARG A 476 -2.66 17.43 13.33
N GLN A 477 -3.23 17.46 14.55
CA GLN A 477 -3.21 16.31 15.48
C GLN A 477 -3.68 15.00 14.81
N GLN A 478 -4.53 15.11 13.81
CA GLN A 478 -5.03 13.99 13.03
C GLN A 478 -3.95 13.33 12.15
N SER A 479 -3.03 14.12 11.57
CA SER A 479 -1.93 13.59 10.76
C SER A 479 -0.86 12.91 11.61
N VAL A 480 -0.70 13.28 12.89
CA VAL A 480 0.30 12.71 13.79
C VAL A 480 -0.10 11.32 14.27
N LYS A 481 -1.41 11.02 14.36
CA LYS A 481 -1.93 9.76 14.93
C LYS A 481 -1.50 8.49 14.20
N ASP A 482 -1.11 8.55 12.94
CA ASP A 482 -0.66 7.39 12.15
C ASP A 482 0.62 7.65 11.34
N SER A 483 1.31 8.79 11.53
CA SER A 483 2.58 9.07 10.86
C SER A 483 3.79 8.77 11.75
N TRP A 484 4.04 9.61 12.76
CA TRP A 484 5.19 9.46 13.65
C TRP A 484 4.95 8.45 14.77
N ILE A 485 3.72 8.47 15.30
CA ILE A 485 3.27 7.64 16.41
C ILE A 485 2.08 6.83 15.89
N ARG A 486 2.11 5.53 16.08
CA ARG A 486 0.96 4.68 15.80
C ARG A 486 0.07 4.61 17.04
N PHE A 487 -1.10 5.24 16.99
CA PHE A 487 -2.12 5.08 18.02
C PHE A 487 -2.89 3.75 17.86
N PRO A 488 -3.56 3.27 18.92
CA PRO A 488 -4.49 2.14 18.80
C PRO A 488 -5.51 2.39 17.67
N LEU A 489 -5.88 1.34 16.93
CA LEU A 489 -6.82 1.45 15.80
C LEU A 489 -8.16 2.11 16.18
N THR A 490 -8.58 1.94 17.43
CA THR A 490 -9.80 2.58 17.98
C THR A 490 -9.71 4.10 18.10
N MET A 491 -8.50 4.66 18.11
CA MET A 491 -8.26 6.12 18.19
C MET A 491 -7.92 6.74 16.83
N ILE A 492 -7.72 5.91 15.80
CA ILE A 492 -7.48 6.37 14.43
C ILE A 492 -8.84 6.49 13.73
N ASP A 493 -9.51 7.60 13.98
CA ASP A 493 -10.87 7.91 13.50
C ASP A 493 -10.91 8.72 12.19
N THR A 494 -9.73 9.07 11.66
CA THR A 494 -9.60 9.91 10.46
C THR A 494 -8.72 9.26 9.41
N ARG A 495 -9.01 9.57 8.13
CA ARG A 495 -8.18 9.20 6.97
C ARG A 495 -7.01 10.15 6.84
N ASP A 496 -6.04 9.77 5.99
CA ASP A 496 -4.90 10.61 5.67
C ASP A 496 -5.34 11.97 5.11
N VAL A 497 -5.06 13.02 5.88
CA VAL A 497 -5.47 14.40 5.52
C VAL A 497 -4.76 14.89 4.25
N GLN A 498 -3.61 14.32 3.90
CA GLN A 498 -2.86 14.73 2.71
C GLN A 498 -3.52 14.28 1.41
N ALA A 499 -4.15 13.11 1.41
CA ALA A 499 -4.96 12.67 0.27
C ALA A 499 -6.20 13.54 0.06
N ARG A 500 -6.56 14.39 1.03
CA ARG A 500 -7.79 15.22 1.04
C ARG A 500 -9.03 14.41 0.68
N PRO A 501 -9.31 13.30 1.38
CA PRO A 501 -10.42 12.46 1.04
C PRO A 501 -11.75 13.22 1.18
N GLN A 502 -12.70 12.95 0.29
CA GLN A 502 -14.04 13.56 0.33
C GLN A 502 -14.73 13.29 1.70
N HIS A 503 -14.47 12.12 2.29
CA HIS A 503 -14.93 11.75 3.64
C HIS A 503 -13.73 11.52 4.56
N VAL A 504 -13.49 12.47 5.48
CA VAL A 504 -12.32 12.44 6.39
C VAL A 504 -12.47 11.41 7.51
N LYS A 505 -13.68 11.14 7.99
CA LYS A 505 -13.90 10.23 9.12
C LYS A 505 -13.85 8.76 8.67
N LYS A 506 -13.13 7.93 9.42
CA LYS A 506 -13.21 6.46 9.32
C LYS A 506 -14.37 5.96 10.17
N ALA A 507 -14.98 4.83 9.79
CA ALA A 507 -15.93 4.13 10.64
C ALA A 507 -15.17 3.49 11.81
N ALA A 508 -15.06 4.18 12.92
CA ALA A 508 -14.37 3.70 14.10
C ALA A 508 -15.30 3.81 15.32
N LYS A 509 -16.23 2.88 15.45
CA LYS A 509 -16.77 2.54 16.76
C LYS A 509 -16.20 1.18 17.14
N GLY A 510 -15.03 1.17 17.76
CA GLY A 510 -14.58 0.01 18.51
C GLY A 510 -15.62 -0.33 19.57
N ILE A 511 -15.86 -1.60 19.81
CA ILE A 511 -16.65 -2.06 20.96
C ILE A 511 -15.96 -1.46 22.17
N SER A 512 -16.63 -0.50 22.83
CA SER A 512 -16.26 -0.07 24.19
C SER A 512 -16.42 -1.31 25.06
N THR A 513 -15.33 -2.05 25.25
CA THR A 513 -15.26 -2.99 26.36
C THR A 513 -15.36 -2.11 27.61
N LYS A 514 -16.57 -1.99 28.19
CA LYS A 514 -16.69 -1.67 29.59
C LYS A 514 -15.80 -2.69 30.27
N HIS A 515 -14.67 -2.27 30.80
CA HIS A 515 -13.93 -3.03 31.79
C HIS A 515 -14.92 -3.34 32.88
N ARG A 516 -15.45 -4.55 32.93
CA ARG A 516 -15.88 -5.13 34.17
C ARG A 516 -14.60 -5.26 34.97
N SER A 517 -14.47 -4.46 36.00
CA SER A 517 -13.46 -4.71 37.03
C SER A 517 -13.82 -6.06 37.65
N ASP A 518 -13.09 -7.10 37.29
CA ASP A 518 -13.17 -8.43 37.92
C ASP A 518 -12.62 -8.44 39.38
N PHE A 519 -12.62 -7.29 40.05
CA PHE A 519 -12.07 -7.12 41.40
C PHE A 519 -13.13 -6.64 42.43
N ASP A 520 -14.42 -6.70 42.09
CA ASP A 520 -15.50 -6.47 43.05
C ASP A 520 -16.29 -7.78 43.22
N ASP A 521 -15.70 -8.74 43.94
CA ASP A 521 -16.35 -9.79 44.73
C ASP A 521 -15.47 -10.16 45.96
#